data_20828f37ee95bda0fa0cfe32644630b0
#
_entry.id   20828f37ee95bda0fa0cfe32644630b0
#
_cell.length_a   1.000
_cell.length_b   1.000
_cell.length_c   1.000
_cell.angle_alpha   90.00
_cell.angle_beta   90.00
_cell.angle_gamma   90.00
#
_symmetry.space_group_name_H-M   'P 1'
#
loop_
_entity.id
_entity.type
_entity.pdbx_description
1 polymer ?
#
loop_
_entity_poly.entity_id
_entity_poly.type
_entity_poly.pdbx_seq_one_letter_code
_entity_poly.pdbx_strand_id
1 'polypeptide(L)'
;MNYYIGMVEKQENFTLLDGRIIMQHSMYNPTSDAVWLAAFAPQTVKTVLDVGVGTGGVSLCLLHHNPDAKITGIDISQEMLDACKINMDLNNKTIDLRNEDIIKWSTPETFDLVITNPPYFRGTPTTKHQAHHNIDISQWIKRCVARAKPDGYFCTIVDALVVDKVLAVLCDKHLGDIQIYPLFSNKNTAERVLIRAKKSVKTGASLFQGTSMNNDAILRSGLTVNDLLFTL
;
A
#
# COMPACT_ATOMS: atom_id res chain seq x y z
N MET A 1 27.53 -43.32 -4.91
CA MET A 1 27.59 -42.18 -4.00
C MET A 1 27.31 -40.94 -4.82
N ASN A 2 26.00 -40.64 -5.04
CA ASN A 2 25.56 -39.52 -5.89
C ASN A 2 25.33 -38.30 -5.01
N TYR A 3 26.17 -37.32 -5.16
CA TYR A 3 25.97 -35.99 -4.58
C TYR A 3 24.94 -35.26 -5.41
N TYR A 4 23.70 -35.16 -4.91
CA TYR A 4 22.73 -34.14 -5.37
C TYR A 4 23.20 -32.80 -4.80
N ILE A 5 23.94 -32.05 -5.60
CA ILE A 5 24.16 -30.62 -5.35
C ILE A 5 22.84 -29.97 -5.73
N GLY A 6 22.04 -29.57 -4.73
CA GLY A 6 20.85 -28.80 -4.94
C GLY A 6 21.24 -27.50 -5.65
N MET A 7 20.83 -27.37 -6.91
CA MET A 7 20.81 -26.08 -7.59
C MET A 7 19.84 -25.18 -6.81
N VAL A 8 20.37 -24.27 -6.02
CA VAL A 8 19.60 -23.13 -5.55
C VAL A 8 19.28 -22.34 -6.82
N GLU A 9 18.03 -22.44 -7.31
CA GLU A 9 17.55 -21.55 -8.36
C GLU A 9 17.80 -20.12 -7.89
N LYS A 10 18.64 -19.41 -8.64
CA LYS A 10 18.94 -18.01 -8.38
C LYS A 10 17.65 -17.25 -8.67
N GLN A 11 16.88 -16.98 -7.64
CA GLN A 11 15.67 -16.16 -7.77
C GLN A 11 16.09 -14.82 -8.39
N GLU A 12 15.52 -14.49 -9.55
CA GLU A 12 15.81 -13.25 -10.25
C GLU A 12 15.26 -12.06 -9.44
N ASN A 13 16.01 -10.96 -9.41
CA ASN A 13 15.58 -9.72 -8.82
C ASN A 13 14.99 -8.81 -9.90
N PHE A 14 14.03 -7.98 -9.51
CA PHE A 14 13.55 -6.87 -10.32
C PHE A 14 13.66 -5.55 -9.51
N THR A 15 13.40 -4.42 -10.15
CA THR A 15 13.56 -3.13 -9.48
C THR A 15 12.32 -2.26 -9.59
N LEU A 16 12.13 -1.41 -8.59
CA LEU A 16 11.18 -0.29 -8.60
C LEU A 16 11.95 1.03 -8.62
N LEU A 17 11.27 2.12 -8.98
CA LEU A 17 11.83 3.48 -9.02
C LEU A 17 13.17 3.55 -9.77
N ASP A 18 13.20 2.93 -10.96
CA ASP A 18 14.37 2.94 -11.85
C ASP A 18 15.67 2.45 -11.16
N GLY A 19 15.59 1.30 -10.50
CA GLY A 19 16.74 0.67 -9.85
C GLY A 19 17.01 1.11 -8.42
N ARG A 20 16.25 2.06 -7.86
CA ARG A 20 16.46 2.54 -6.48
C ARG A 20 16.00 1.56 -5.41
N ILE A 21 15.09 0.65 -5.76
CA ILE A 21 14.58 -0.40 -4.88
C ILE A 21 14.75 -1.74 -5.56
N ILE A 22 15.38 -2.68 -4.87
CA ILE A 22 15.60 -4.06 -5.34
C ILE A 22 14.57 -4.96 -4.69
N MET A 23 13.89 -5.77 -5.49
CA MET A 23 12.90 -6.74 -5.03
C MET A 23 13.23 -8.12 -5.57
N GLN A 24 13.12 -9.14 -4.75
CA GLN A 24 13.20 -10.53 -5.18
C GLN A 24 11.87 -10.96 -5.79
N HIS A 25 11.90 -11.67 -6.92
CA HIS A 25 10.70 -12.29 -7.47
C HIS A 25 10.11 -13.30 -6.47
N SER A 26 8.81 -13.21 -6.27
CA SER A 26 8.05 -14.11 -5.42
C SER A 26 6.72 -14.46 -6.08
N MET A 27 5.91 -15.27 -5.41
CA MET A 27 4.57 -15.63 -5.89
C MET A 27 3.67 -14.38 -6.06
N TYR A 28 3.92 -13.31 -5.27
CA TYR A 28 3.19 -12.04 -5.34
C TYR A 28 4.18 -10.88 -5.45
N ASN A 29 4.38 -10.40 -6.66
CA ASN A 29 5.21 -9.23 -6.89
C ASN A 29 4.38 -7.96 -6.72
N PRO A 30 4.94 -6.89 -6.10
CA PRO A 30 4.27 -5.60 -6.06
C PRO A 30 4.11 -5.05 -7.47
N THR A 31 2.98 -4.39 -7.68
CA THR A 31 2.67 -3.70 -8.94
C THR A 31 2.99 -2.20 -8.81
N SER A 32 2.77 -1.45 -9.89
CA SER A 32 2.83 0.02 -9.85
C SER A 32 1.97 0.65 -8.76
N ASP A 33 0.93 -0.06 -8.28
CA ASP A 33 0.06 0.39 -7.20
C ASP A 33 0.86 0.70 -5.92
N ALA A 34 1.91 -0.07 -5.63
CA ALA A 34 2.77 0.16 -4.47
C ALA A 34 3.54 1.49 -4.57
N VAL A 35 4.08 1.80 -5.75
CA VAL A 35 4.79 3.06 -6.02
C VAL A 35 3.83 4.24 -5.93
N TRP A 36 2.66 4.14 -6.57
CA TRP A 36 1.64 5.18 -6.55
C TRP A 36 1.15 5.48 -5.12
N LEU A 37 0.87 4.45 -4.34
CA LEU A 37 0.37 4.59 -2.98
C LEU A 37 1.42 5.28 -2.09
N ALA A 38 2.67 4.88 -2.16
CA ALA A 38 3.75 5.50 -1.40
C ALA A 38 3.99 6.97 -1.83
N ALA A 39 3.94 7.26 -3.14
CA ALA A 39 4.09 8.61 -3.68
C ALA A 39 2.92 9.56 -3.28
N PHE A 40 1.74 9.01 -2.98
CA PHE A 40 0.57 9.78 -2.52
C PHE A 40 0.53 9.95 -1.00
N ALA A 41 1.27 9.14 -0.25
CA ALA A 41 1.31 9.21 1.21
C ALA A 41 1.93 10.54 1.69
N PRO A 42 1.57 11.03 2.89
CA PRO A 42 2.24 12.16 3.51
C PRO A 42 3.71 11.82 3.81
N GLN A 43 4.63 12.70 3.43
CA GLN A 43 6.09 12.45 3.51
C GLN A 43 6.72 12.78 4.87
N THR A 44 5.98 13.39 5.81
CA THR A 44 6.52 13.88 7.08
C THR A 44 6.06 13.10 8.32
N VAL A 45 5.48 11.92 8.11
CA VAL A 45 4.97 11.06 9.19
C VAL A 45 6.10 10.30 9.89
N LYS A 46 5.96 10.07 11.21
CA LYS A 46 6.99 9.39 12.01
C LYS A 46 6.69 7.90 12.18
N THR A 47 5.43 7.54 12.42
CA THR A 47 5.02 6.16 12.65
C THR A 47 3.99 5.73 11.62
N VAL A 48 4.22 4.59 10.99
CA VAL A 48 3.40 4.07 9.90
C VAL A 48 2.96 2.64 10.20
N LEU A 49 1.72 2.33 9.94
CA LEU A 49 1.20 0.96 9.85
C LEU A 49 0.91 0.62 8.39
N ASP A 50 1.63 -0.34 7.83
CA ASP A 50 1.36 -0.91 6.51
C ASP A 50 0.53 -2.19 6.68
N VAL A 51 -0.74 -2.14 6.29
CA VAL A 51 -1.71 -3.23 6.48
C VAL A 51 -1.83 -4.07 5.23
N GLY A 52 -1.50 -5.36 5.35
CA GLY A 52 -1.30 -6.24 4.21
C GLY A 52 0.02 -5.90 3.53
N VAL A 53 1.12 -5.87 4.32
CA VAL A 53 2.44 -5.43 3.84
C VAL A 53 2.96 -6.26 2.67
N GLY A 54 2.48 -7.51 2.53
CA GLY A 54 2.89 -8.41 1.48
C GLY A 54 4.41 -8.58 1.44
N THR A 55 4.99 -8.40 0.26
CA THR A 55 6.44 -8.47 0.06
C THR A 55 7.18 -7.16 0.35
N GLY A 56 6.51 -6.14 0.90
CA GLY A 56 7.14 -4.91 1.37
C GLY A 56 7.27 -3.78 0.34
N GLY A 57 6.63 -3.91 -0.82
CA GLY A 57 6.78 -2.93 -1.91
C GLY A 57 6.34 -1.51 -1.52
N VAL A 58 5.19 -1.35 -0.84
CA VAL A 58 4.70 -0.04 -0.35
C VAL A 58 5.66 0.53 0.68
N SER A 59 6.05 -0.28 1.67
CA SER A 59 6.96 0.12 2.74
C SER A 59 8.32 0.57 2.22
N LEU A 60 8.91 -0.14 1.24
CA LEU A 60 10.20 0.23 0.63
C LEU A 60 10.09 1.54 -0.15
N CYS A 61 9.03 1.71 -0.96
CA CYS A 61 8.78 2.96 -1.67
C CYS A 61 8.55 4.13 -0.70
N LEU A 62 7.85 3.89 0.42
CA LEU A 62 7.65 4.91 1.44
C LEU A 62 8.97 5.30 2.12
N LEU A 63 9.83 4.32 2.47
CA LEU A 63 11.16 4.57 3.03
C LEU A 63 12.13 5.24 2.06
N HIS A 64 11.86 5.19 0.75
CA HIS A 64 12.58 5.99 -0.23
C HIS A 64 12.23 7.48 -0.10
N HIS A 65 10.95 7.81 0.08
CA HIS A 65 10.48 9.19 0.23
C HIS A 65 10.66 9.74 1.66
N ASN A 66 10.54 8.89 2.67
CA ASN A 66 10.64 9.25 4.09
C ASN A 66 11.54 8.23 4.82
N PRO A 67 12.87 8.39 4.73
CA PRO A 67 13.84 7.42 5.28
C PRO A 67 13.77 7.22 6.78
N ASP A 68 13.27 8.21 7.52
CA ASP A 68 13.21 8.22 8.99
C ASP A 68 11.89 7.64 9.54
N ALA A 69 10.97 7.23 8.68
CA ALA A 69 9.70 6.64 9.10
C ALA A 69 9.93 5.30 9.80
N LYS A 70 9.28 5.13 10.95
CA LYS A 70 9.22 3.84 11.66
C LYS A 70 7.99 3.10 11.18
N ILE A 71 8.19 2.02 10.44
CA ILE A 71 7.11 1.25 9.84
C ILE A 71 6.89 -0.04 10.63
N THR A 72 5.63 -0.31 10.98
CA THR A 72 5.14 -1.62 11.37
C THR A 72 4.35 -2.19 10.19
N GLY A 73 4.77 -3.34 9.68
CA GLY A 73 4.09 -4.05 8.61
C GLY A 73 3.36 -5.27 9.17
N ILE A 74 2.08 -5.41 8.86
CA ILE A 74 1.30 -6.60 9.24
C ILE A 74 0.80 -7.34 8.02
N ASP A 75 0.85 -8.68 8.10
CA ASP A 75 0.25 -9.57 7.11
C ASP A 75 -0.19 -10.87 7.78
N ILE A 76 -1.26 -11.48 7.25
CA ILE A 76 -1.74 -12.78 7.74
C ILE A 76 -0.85 -13.94 7.27
N SER A 77 -0.11 -13.76 6.18
CA SER A 77 0.76 -14.76 5.58
C SER A 77 2.19 -14.63 6.09
N GLN A 78 2.66 -15.64 6.80
CA GLN A 78 4.07 -15.70 7.22
C GLN A 78 5.01 -15.74 6.02
N GLU A 79 4.64 -16.41 4.93
CA GLU A 79 5.41 -16.45 3.69
C GLU A 79 5.65 -15.06 3.09
N MET A 80 4.61 -14.19 3.14
CA MET A 80 4.74 -12.81 2.69
C MET A 80 5.69 -12.00 3.59
N LEU A 81 5.61 -12.20 4.91
CA LEU A 81 6.51 -11.55 5.86
C LEU A 81 7.97 -11.98 5.68
N ASP A 82 8.20 -13.26 5.41
CA ASP A 82 9.54 -13.78 5.15
C ASP A 82 10.11 -13.17 3.85
N ALA A 83 9.32 -13.09 2.79
CA ALA A 83 9.69 -12.41 1.54
C ALA A 83 9.91 -10.90 1.74
N CYS A 84 9.08 -10.26 2.56
CA CYS A 84 9.25 -8.86 2.94
C CYS A 84 10.61 -8.63 3.63
N LYS A 85 10.95 -9.49 4.59
CA LYS A 85 12.24 -9.41 5.29
C LYS A 85 13.42 -9.50 4.33
N ILE A 86 13.39 -10.44 3.39
CA ILE A 86 14.43 -10.56 2.36
C ILE A 86 14.54 -9.26 1.55
N ASN A 87 13.42 -8.70 1.13
CA ASN A 87 13.40 -7.45 0.36
C ASN A 87 13.90 -6.25 1.18
N MET A 88 13.60 -6.19 2.47
CA MET A 88 14.16 -5.18 3.38
C MET A 88 15.68 -5.29 3.46
N ASP A 89 16.19 -6.51 3.65
CA ASP A 89 17.64 -6.79 3.75
C ASP A 89 18.36 -6.41 2.45
N LEU A 90 17.79 -6.70 1.27
CA LEU A 90 18.34 -6.33 -0.05
C LEU A 90 18.49 -4.81 -0.22
N ASN A 91 17.69 -4.03 0.47
CA ASN A 91 17.70 -2.56 0.41
C ASN A 91 18.35 -1.90 1.65
N ASN A 92 18.98 -2.68 2.54
CA ASN A 92 19.54 -2.21 3.82
C ASN A 92 18.51 -1.43 4.65
N LYS A 93 17.27 -1.90 4.69
CA LYS A 93 16.16 -1.35 5.46
C LYS A 93 15.68 -2.33 6.51
N THR A 94 15.02 -1.81 7.53
CA THR A 94 14.41 -2.62 8.60
C THR A 94 13.06 -2.02 8.96
N ILE A 95 12.06 -2.88 9.10
CA ILE A 95 10.74 -2.54 9.63
C ILE A 95 10.31 -3.58 10.65
N ASP A 96 9.34 -3.24 11.51
CA ASP A 96 8.74 -4.16 12.47
C ASP A 96 7.68 -5.01 11.75
N LEU A 97 7.94 -6.31 11.58
CA LEU A 97 7.03 -7.24 10.89
C LEU A 97 6.27 -8.09 11.90
N ARG A 98 4.94 -8.14 11.74
CA ARG A 98 4.07 -8.91 12.65
C ARG A 98 3.08 -9.77 11.84
N ASN A 99 2.95 -11.05 12.22
CA ASN A 99 1.97 -11.94 11.62
C ASN A 99 0.60 -11.72 12.30
N GLU A 100 -0.20 -10.86 11.70
CA GLU A 100 -1.48 -10.41 12.28
C GLU A 100 -2.59 -10.30 11.24
N ASP A 101 -3.79 -10.68 11.63
CA ASP A 101 -5.01 -10.44 10.85
C ASP A 101 -5.64 -9.12 11.31
N ILE A 102 -5.63 -8.09 10.47
CA ILE A 102 -6.20 -6.78 10.81
C ILE A 102 -7.65 -6.85 11.30
N ILE A 103 -8.41 -7.83 10.83
CA ILE A 103 -9.81 -8.00 11.24
C ILE A 103 -9.92 -8.41 12.71
N LYS A 104 -8.98 -9.22 13.19
CA LYS A 104 -8.94 -9.80 14.55
C LYS A 104 -7.96 -9.07 15.46
N TRP A 105 -6.97 -8.39 14.88
CA TRP A 105 -5.89 -7.77 15.65
C TRP A 105 -6.41 -6.74 16.64
N SER A 106 -6.10 -6.98 17.91
CA SER A 106 -6.46 -6.10 19.02
C SER A 106 -5.19 -5.51 19.63
N THR A 107 -5.01 -4.21 19.47
CA THR A 107 -3.86 -3.47 19.99
C THR A 107 -4.28 -2.05 20.37
N PRO A 108 -3.71 -1.46 21.44
CA PRO A 108 -3.89 -0.05 21.76
C PRO A 108 -3.04 0.87 20.86
N GLU A 109 -2.12 0.31 20.06
CA GLU A 109 -1.22 1.11 19.20
C GLU A 109 -1.98 1.88 18.13
N THR A 110 -1.54 3.11 17.91
CA THR A 110 -2.03 4.00 16.86
C THR A 110 -0.87 4.67 16.13
N PHE A 111 -1.08 5.05 14.88
CA PHE A 111 -0.03 5.49 13.98
C PHE A 111 -0.34 6.85 13.35
N ASP A 112 0.70 7.61 12.97
CA ASP A 112 0.55 8.88 12.27
C ASP A 112 0.00 8.67 10.86
N LEU A 113 0.33 7.52 10.24
CA LEU A 113 -0.20 7.07 8.96
C LEU A 113 -0.59 5.59 9.05
N VAL A 114 -1.78 5.26 8.59
CA VAL A 114 -2.18 3.90 8.25
C VAL A 114 -2.31 3.81 6.74
N ILE A 115 -1.52 2.93 6.12
CA ILE A 115 -1.47 2.75 4.69
C ILE A 115 -1.85 1.32 4.32
N THR A 116 -2.57 1.14 3.22
CA THR A 116 -2.96 -0.21 2.76
C THR A 116 -3.21 -0.24 1.26
N ASN A 117 -2.72 -1.29 0.63
CA ASN A 117 -3.14 -1.74 -0.70
C ASN A 117 -3.95 -3.03 -0.49
N PRO A 118 -5.25 -2.93 -0.21
CA PRO A 118 -6.04 -4.07 0.22
C PRO A 118 -6.15 -5.13 -0.89
N PRO A 119 -6.25 -6.43 -0.52
CA PRO A 119 -6.48 -7.46 -1.51
C PRO A 119 -7.85 -7.25 -2.16
N TYR A 120 -7.87 -7.07 -3.48
CA TYR A 120 -9.09 -7.02 -4.28
C TYR A 120 -8.89 -7.82 -5.56
N PHE A 121 -9.87 -8.61 -5.92
CA PHE A 121 -9.81 -9.41 -7.13
C PHE A 121 -10.88 -8.97 -8.12
N ARG A 122 -10.45 -8.67 -9.35
CA ARG A 122 -11.31 -8.63 -10.52
C ARG A 122 -11.36 -10.04 -11.10
N GLY A 123 -12.51 -10.71 -11.09
CA GLY A 123 -12.71 -11.94 -11.83
C GLY A 123 -13.39 -13.07 -11.06
N THR A 124 -13.65 -14.17 -11.77
CA THR A 124 -14.22 -15.39 -11.23
C THR A 124 -13.24 -16.03 -10.25
N PRO A 125 -13.71 -16.53 -9.09
CA PRO A 125 -12.86 -17.23 -8.13
C PRO A 125 -12.17 -18.42 -8.79
N THR A 126 -10.84 -18.40 -8.86
CA THR A 126 -10.07 -19.60 -9.18
C THR A 126 -9.69 -20.28 -7.87
N THR A 127 -9.63 -21.62 -7.88
CA THR A 127 -9.42 -22.46 -6.69
C THR A 127 -8.15 -22.14 -5.88
N LYS A 128 -7.17 -21.43 -6.48
CA LYS A 128 -5.92 -21.03 -5.81
C LYS A 128 -6.04 -19.73 -4.97
N HIS A 129 -7.11 -18.96 -5.13
CA HIS A 129 -7.26 -17.63 -4.50
C HIS A 129 -8.52 -17.49 -3.65
N GLN A 130 -9.19 -18.60 -3.29
CA GLN A 130 -10.44 -18.56 -2.52
C GLN A 130 -10.34 -17.85 -1.17
N ALA A 131 -9.18 -17.86 -0.52
CA ALA A 131 -8.98 -17.21 0.77
C ALA A 131 -9.10 -15.66 0.72
N HIS A 132 -8.88 -15.06 -0.45
CA HIS A 132 -8.91 -13.60 -0.62
C HIS A 132 -10.24 -13.06 -1.17
N HIS A 133 -11.12 -13.94 -1.68
CA HIS A 133 -12.39 -13.52 -2.30
C HIS A 133 -13.48 -13.09 -1.32
N ASN A 134 -13.33 -13.36 -0.02
CA ASN A 134 -14.36 -13.09 0.99
C ASN A 134 -14.04 -11.90 1.91
N ILE A 135 -13.03 -11.08 1.58
CA ILE A 135 -12.71 -9.93 2.42
C ILE A 135 -13.74 -8.83 2.15
N ASP A 136 -14.51 -8.47 3.17
CA ASP A 136 -15.34 -7.27 3.15
C ASP A 136 -14.44 -6.02 3.23
N ILE A 137 -14.31 -5.32 2.11
CA ILE A 137 -13.50 -4.11 2.01
C ILE A 137 -13.93 -3.05 3.03
N SER A 138 -15.22 -2.94 3.32
CA SER A 138 -15.73 -1.98 4.30
C SER A 138 -15.23 -2.32 5.70
N GLN A 139 -15.24 -3.61 6.06
CA GLN A 139 -14.70 -4.07 7.34
C GLN A 139 -13.18 -3.87 7.42
N TRP A 140 -12.45 -4.18 6.35
CA TRP A 140 -11.01 -3.94 6.25
C TRP A 140 -10.67 -2.47 6.50
N ILE A 141 -11.26 -1.56 5.72
CA ILE A 141 -11.03 -0.12 5.85
C ILE A 141 -11.40 0.38 7.26
N LYS A 142 -12.54 -0.08 7.80
CA LYS A 142 -12.97 0.27 9.17
C LYS A 142 -11.92 -0.11 10.22
N ARG A 143 -11.29 -1.27 10.08
CA ARG A 143 -10.23 -1.72 11.00
C ARG A 143 -8.95 -0.92 10.81
N CYS A 144 -8.57 -0.60 9.56
CA CYS A 144 -7.43 0.25 9.26
C CYS A 144 -7.58 1.64 9.88
N VAL A 145 -8.68 2.35 9.61
CA VAL A 145 -8.87 3.72 10.11
C VAL A 145 -8.94 3.80 11.65
N ALA A 146 -9.33 2.69 12.31
CA ALA A 146 -9.31 2.62 13.76
C ALA A 146 -7.88 2.73 14.34
N ARG A 147 -6.86 2.37 13.56
CA ARG A 147 -5.44 2.41 13.96
C ARG A 147 -4.78 3.77 13.72
N ALA A 148 -5.41 4.70 13.02
CA ALA A 148 -4.88 6.06 12.89
C ALA A 148 -5.05 6.84 14.20
N LYS A 149 -4.03 7.63 14.57
CA LYS A 149 -4.10 8.62 15.67
C LYS A 149 -5.15 9.69 15.36
N PRO A 150 -5.66 10.44 16.35
CA PRO A 150 -6.27 11.73 16.09
C PRO A 150 -5.30 12.59 15.24
N ASP A 151 -5.81 13.31 14.26
CA ASP A 151 -5.04 14.07 13.25
C ASP A 151 -4.07 13.24 12.39
N GLY A 152 -4.04 11.92 12.54
CA GLY A 152 -3.31 10.99 11.70
C GLY A 152 -4.00 10.76 10.37
N TYR A 153 -3.27 10.17 9.44
CA TYR A 153 -3.70 9.92 8.08
C TYR A 153 -4.08 8.46 7.86
N PHE A 154 -5.07 8.26 7.01
CA PHE A 154 -5.34 7.00 6.34
C PHE A 154 -5.08 7.17 4.85
N CYS A 155 -4.38 6.21 4.22
CA CYS A 155 -4.06 6.25 2.81
C CYS A 155 -4.26 4.87 2.17
N THR A 156 -4.92 4.82 1.02
CA THR A 156 -5.16 3.58 0.29
C THR A 156 -5.17 3.78 -1.21
N ILE A 157 -4.86 2.72 -1.95
CA ILE A 157 -5.15 2.59 -3.37
C ILE A 157 -6.16 1.47 -3.54
N VAL A 158 -7.20 1.70 -4.32
CA VAL A 158 -8.26 0.72 -4.54
C VAL A 158 -8.71 0.69 -5.99
N ASP A 159 -9.37 -0.41 -6.37
CA ASP A 159 -10.12 -0.47 -7.61
C ASP A 159 -11.22 0.60 -7.61
N ALA A 160 -11.41 1.29 -8.74
CA ALA A 160 -12.43 2.33 -8.88
C ALA A 160 -13.85 1.82 -8.57
N LEU A 161 -14.11 0.51 -8.76
CA LEU A 161 -15.42 -0.11 -8.51
C LEU A 161 -15.81 -0.24 -7.03
N VAL A 162 -14.88 0.02 -6.09
CA VAL A 162 -15.15 -0.09 -4.65
C VAL A 162 -14.97 1.23 -3.91
N VAL A 163 -14.77 2.33 -4.64
CA VAL A 163 -14.57 3.68 -4.06
C VAL A 163 -15.75 4.10 -3.18
N ASP A 164 -16.97 3.80 -3.60
CA ASP A 164 -18.19 4.09 -2.86
C ASP A 164 -18.18 3.48 -1.45
N LYS A 165 -17.75 2.22 -1.33
CA LYS A 165 -17.64 1.50 -0.05
C LYS A 165 -16.58 2.11 0.85
N VAL A 166 -15.43 2.49 0.27
CA VAL A 166 -14.35 3.15 1.03
C VAL A 166 -14.84 4.50 1.57
N LEU A 167 -15.39 5.35 0.70
CA LEU A 167 -15.88 6.67 1.09
C LEU A 167 -16.98 6.60 2.15
N ALA A 168 -17.91 5.65 2.04
CA ALA A 168 -18.94 5.42 3.05
C ALA A 168 -18.35 5.16 4.43
N VAL A 169 -17.29 4.33 4.52
CA VAL A 169 -16.60 4.06 5.79
C VAL A 169 -15.89 5.31 6.32
N LEU A 170 -15.22 6.08 5.46
CA LEU A 170 -14.51 7.29 5.89
C LEU A 170 -15.48 8.32 6.47
N CYS A 171 -16.62 8.53 5.83
CA CYS A 171 -17.67 9.41 6.32
C CYS A 171 -18.27 8.93 7.65
N ASP A 172 -18.59 7.62 7.77
CA ASP A 172 -19.10 7.02 9.01
C ASP A 172 -18.11 7.17 10.19
N LYS A 173 -16.83 7.13 9.92
CA LYS A 173 -15.76 7.21 10.93
C LYS A 173 -15.23 8.63 11.17
N HIS A 174 -15.91 9.64 10.64
CA HIS A 174 -15.58 11.05 10.83
C HIS A 174 -14.16 11.42 10.39
N LEU A 175 -13.71 10.84 9.26
CA LEU A 175 -12.52 11.33 8.58
C LEU A 175 -12.92 12.47 7.65
N GLY A 176 -12.08 13.50 7.59
CA GLY A 176 -12.20 14.63 6.67
C GLY A 176 -10.94 14.87 5.90
N ASP A 177 -10.82 16.00 5.23
CA ASP A 177 -9.73 16.30 4.29
C ASP A 177 -9.52 15.12 3.32
N ILE A 178 -10.64 14.59 2.81
CA ILE A 178 -10.60 13.42 1.93
C ILE A 178 -10.09 13.88 0.57
N GLN A 179 -8.98 13.32 0.15
CA GLN A 179 -8.37 13.58 -1.15
C GLN A 179 -8.55 12.36 -2.03
N ILE A 180 -9.12 12.54 -3.20
CA ILE A 180 -9.44 11.49 -4.16
C ILE A 180 -8.66 11.76 -5.44
N TYR A 181 -7.73 10.89 -5.78
CA TYR A 181 -6.85 11.04 -6.94
C TYR A 181 -7.01 9.84 -7.88
N PRO A 182 -7.77 9.98 -8.99
CA PRO A 182 -8.00 8.92 -9.95
C PRO A 182 -6.76 8.62 -10.79
N LEU A 183 -6.55 7.33 -11.10
CA LEU A 183 -5.51 6.86 -12.00
C LEU A 183 -6.15 6.17 -13.20
N PHE A 184 -5.73 6.59 -14.39
CA PHE A 184 -6.29 6.13 -15.65
C PHE A 184 -5.27 5.25 -16.40
N SER A 185 -5.77 4.17 -17.00
CA SER A 185 -5.06 3.47 -18.06
C SER A 185 -5.39 4.13 -19.42
N ASN A 186 -5.66 3.34 -20.44
CA ASN A 186 -6.05 3.86 -21.77
C ASN A 186 -7.57 4.10 -21.91
N LYS A 187 -8.32 4.18 -20.80
CA LYS A 187 -9.77 4.36 -20.78
C LYS A 187 -10.14 5.71 -20.22
N ASN A 188 -11.36 6.18 -20.53
CA ASN A 188 -11.94 7.41 -19.98
C ASN A 188 -12.44 7.25 -18.55
N THR A 189 -12.37 6.05 -17.99
CA THR A 189 -12.75 5.74 -16.60
C THR A 189 -11.51 5.33 -15.80
N ALA A 190 -11.39 5.82 -14.58
CA ALA A 190 -10.30 5.42 -13.70
C ALA A 190 -10.31 3.91 -13.44
N GLU A 191 -9.14 3.31 -13.37
CA GLU A 191 -8.99 1.91 -12.96
C GLU A 191 -8.63 1.79 -11.49
N ARG A 192 -7.81 2.71 -10.99
CA ARG A 192 -7.42 2.82 -9.60
C ARG A 192 -7.76 4.19 -9.07
N VAL A 193 -7.98 4.25 -7.78
CA VAL A 193 -8.18 5.51 -7.07
C VAL A 193 -7.33 5.51 -5.81
N LEU A 194 -6.50 6.52 -5.70
CA LEU A 194 -5.80 6.84 -4.47
C LEU A 194 -6.72 7.66 -3.58
N ILE A 195 -6.84 7.26 -2.32
CA ILE A 195 -7.67 7.97 -1.35
C ILE A 195 -6.81 8.22 -0.11
N ARG A 196 -6.75 9.49 0.31
CA ARG A 196 -6.13 9.92 1.57
C ARG A 196 -7.16 10.68 2.38
N ALA A 197 -7.21 10.44 3.68
CA ALA A 197 -8.09 11.15 4.59
C ALA A 197 -7.40 11.40 5.92
N LYS A 198 -7.86 12.42 6.65
CA LYS A 198 -7.33 12.79 7.96
C LYS A 198 -8.37 12.52 9.04
N LYS A 199 -7.96 11.85 10.12
CA LYS A 199 -8.84 11.51 11.23
C LYS A 199 -9.11 12.73 12.10
N SER A 200 -10.33 12.84 12.64
CA SER A 200 -10.78 13.92 13.53
C SER A 200 -10.83 15.31 12.86
N VAL A 201 -10.81 15.40 11.54
CA VAL A 201 -10.94 16.63 10.77
C VAL A 201 -12.33 16.69 10.18
N LYS A 202 -12.96 17.89 10.19
CA LYS A 202 -14.34 18.12 9.71
C LYS A 202 -14.41 18.87 8.39
N THR A 203 -13.42 18.72 7.53
CA THR A 203 -13.41 19.32 6.18
C THR A 203 -13.99 18.34 5.16
N GLY A 204 -14.43 18.86 4.03
CA GLY A 204 -14.99 18.06 2.94
C GLY A 204 -13.98 17.25 2.15
N ALA A 205 -14.37 16.86 0.94
CA ALA A 205 -13.53 16.10 0.02
C ALA A 205 -13.04 16.95 -1.14
N SER A 206 -11.84 16.64 -1.65
CA SER A 206 -11.27 17.18 -2.88
C SER A 206 -11.10 16.06 -3.90
N LEU A 207 -11.68 16.25 -5.07
CA LEU A 207 -11.53 15.36 -6.22
C LEU A 207 -10.55 15.99 -7.20
N PHE A 208 -9.41 15.36 -7.38
CA PHE A 208 -8.38 15.80 -8.34
C PHE A 208 -8.66 15.29 -9.74
N GLN A 209 -8.10 15.96 -10.75
CA GLN A 209 -8.19 15.51 -12.15
C GLN A 209 -7.58 14.10 -12.34
N GLY A 210 -6.59 13.74 -11.53
CA GLY A 210 -5.88 12.48 -11.67
C GLY A 210 -4.88 12.50 -12.83
N THR A 211 -4.29 11.32 -13.12
CA THR A 211 -3.27 11.18 -14.17
C THR A 211 -3.21 9.75 -14.73
N SER A 212 -2.37 9.55 -15.74
CA SER A 212 -2.08 8.21 -16.27
C SER A 212 -1.38 7.34 -15.23
N MET A 213 -1.78 6.08 -15.12
CA MET A 213 -1.08 5.06 -14.30
C MET A 213 0.37 4.85 -14.76
N ASN A 214 0.70 5.15 -16.01
CA ASN A 214 2.02 4.99 -16.61
C ASN A 214 2.85 6.30 -16.55
N ASN A 215 2.63 7.14 -15.54
CA ASN A 215 3.38 8.39 -15.37
C ASN A 215 4.81 8.10 -14.89
N ASP A 216 5.79 8.32 -15.76
CA ASP A 216 7.21 8.04 -15.48
C ASP A 216 7.79 8.94 -14.36
N ALA A 217 7.25 10.13 -14.15
CA ALA A 217 7.70 11.00 -13.07
C ALA A 217 7.49 10.33 -11.69
N ILE A 218 6.39 9.61 -11.51
CA ILE A 218 6.11 8.84 -10.28
C ILE A 218 6.84 7.49 -10.32
N LEU A 219 6.64 6.72 -11.40
CA LEU A 219 7.06 5.30 -11.45
C LEU A 219 8.58 5.13 -11.52
N ARG A 220 9.28 6.10 -12.12
CA ARG A 220 10.72 6.02 -12.37
C ARG A 220 11.50 7.11 -11.65
N SER A 221 11.08 8.38 -11.78
CA SER A 221 11.87 9.50 -11.25
C SER A 221 11.74 9.67 -9.73
N GLY A 222 10.77 9.00 -9.09
CA GLY A 222 10.58 9.04 -7.65
C GLY A 222 10.00 10.37 -7.16
N LEU A 223 9.21 11.07 -8.01
CA LEU A 223 8.43 12.22 -7.55
C LEU A 223 7.23 11.76 -6.74
N THR A 224 6.75 12.63 -5.86
CA THR A 224 5.49 12.42 -5.14
C THR A 224 4.32 13.00 -5.92
N VAL A 225 3.09 12.58 -5.59
CA VAL A 225 1.88 13.18 -6.18
C VAL A 225 1.78 14.67 -5.86
N ASN A 226 2.26 15.09 -4.67
CA ASN A 226 2.32 16.51 -4.34
C ASN A 226 3.22 17.29 -5.31
N ASP A 227 4.36 16.74 -5.72
CA ASP A 227 5.24 17.39 -6.70
C ASP A 227 4.52 17.61 -8.03
N LEU A 228 3.69 16.66 -8.47
CA LEU A 228 2.87 16.81 -9.67
C LEU A 228 1.81 17.92 -9.54
N LEU A 229 1.23 18.09 -8.36
CA LEU A 229 0.16 19.07 -8.13
C LEU A 229 0.67 20.51 -8.05
N PHE A 230 1.94 20.72 -7.71
CA PHE A 230 2.55 22.05 -7.56
C PHE A 230 3.48 22.44 -8.72
N THR A 231 3.62 21.58 -9.74
CA THR A 231 4.44 21.85 -10.92
C THR A 231 3.62 22.43 -12.11
N LEU A 232 2.33 22.71 -11.90
CA LEU A 232 1.41 23.30 -12.89
C LEU A 232 1.21 24.80 -12.65
#